data_f8943afe714085e92588c0adc3cc89b3
#
_entry.id   f8943afe714085e92588c0adc3cc89b3
#
_cell.length_a   1.000
_cell.length_b   1.000
_cell.length_c   1.000
_cell.angle_alpha   90.00
_cell.angle_beta   90.00
_cell.angle_gamma   90.00
#
_symmetry.space_group_name_H-M   'P 1'
#
loop_
_entity.id
_entity.type
_entity.pdbx_description
1 polymer ?
#
loop_
_entity_poly.entity_id
_entity_poly.type
_entity_poly.pdbx_seq_one_letter_code
_entity_poly.pdbx_strand_id
1 'polypeptide(L)'
;MTMKLISLIAGMAAISAMVAAPSYAEAGQRGEQDAARRAMLDGQTMPFSLIKRRVDAAMGGATYLGAEFNQGSNRYRLKYVKDGKVVWVDADGRTGDIMGRAH
;
A
#
# COMPACT_ATOMS: atom_id res chain seq x y z
N MET A 1 10.27 -25.34 58.28
CA MET A 1 10.10 -25.17 57.79
C MET A 1 10.07 -24.48 56.93
N THR A 2 9.99 -24.21 56.39
CA THR A 2 9.96 -23.62 55.66
C THR A 2 9.59 -23.18 54.76
N MET A 3 9.16 -22.69 54.36
CA MET A 3 8.73 -22.17 53.56
C MET A 3 8.96 -21.65 52.65
N LYS A 4 8.73 -21.34 51.93
CA LYS A 4 8.80 -20.90 51.00
C LYS A 4 8.36 -20.22 50.31
N LEU A 5 8.13 -19.78 50.01
CA LEU A 5 7.68 -19.00 49.36
C LEU A 5 7.78 -18.72 48.31
N ILE A 6 7.33 -18.47 47.62
CA ILE A 6 7.33 -18.24 46.59
C ILE A 6 7.01 -17.37 46.04
N SER A 7 6.96 -16.78 45.71
CA SER A 7 6.77 -15.82 45.15
C SER A 7 6.56 -15.74 44.07
N LEU A 8 6.01 -15.64 43.62
CA LEU A 8 5.71 -15.52 42.56
C LEU A 8 5.70 -14.51 42.00
N ILE A 9 5.79 -14.10 41.28
CA ILE A 9 5.91 -13.21 40.65
C ILE A 9 5.38 -12.97 39.71
N ALA A 10 4.72 -12.74 39.60
CA ALA A 10 4.02 -12.27 38.82
C ALA A 10 4.51 -11.57 37.82
N GLY A 11 4.80 -11.95 37.02
CA GLY A 11 5.21 -11.34 36.03
C GLY A 11 4.35 -10.50 35.35
N MET A 12 4.26 -9.58 35.42
CA MET A 12 3.59 -8.75 34.88
C MET A 12 3.92 -8.42 33.67
N ALA A 13 3.53 -8.82 32.93
CA ALA A 13 3.73 -8.55 31.66
C ALA A 13 3.26 -7.26 31.33
N ALA A 14 4.04 -6.46 31.27
CA ALA A 14 3.65 -5.25 30.88
C ALA A 14 3.42 -5.28 29.48
N ILE A 15 2.35 -5.33 29.06
CA ILE A 15 2.10 -5.25 27.81
C ILE A 15 2.08 -3.90 27.46
N SER A 16 3.05 -3.34 27.08
CA SER A 16 3.00 -2.08 26.57
C SER A 16 2.34 -2.16 25.30
N ALA A 17 1.20 -1.84 25.25
CA ALA A 17 0.55 -1.72 24.07
C ALA A 17 1.13 -0.56 23.35
N MET A 18 1.93 -0.81 22.47
CA MET A 18 2.42 0.20 21.75
C MET A 18 1.48 0.58 20.75
N VAL A 19 0.79 1.55 20.95
CA VAL A 19 -0.03 2.08 19.93
C VAL A 19 0.88 2.92 19.12
N ALA A 20 1.38 2.40 18.12
CA ALA A 20 2.19 3.17 17.24
C ALA A 20 1.30 4.13 16.49
N ALA A 21 1.48 5.37 16.71
CA ALA A 21 0.82 6.36 15.89
C ALA A 21 1.28 6.17 14.44
N PRO A 22 0.40 6.23 13.48
CA PRO A 22 0.81 6.08 12.09
C PRO A 22 1.79 7.17 11.70
N SER A 23 2.82 6.80 11.00
CA SER A 23 3.78 7.75 10.50
C SER A 23 3.12 8.62 9.42
N TYR A 24 3.76 9.71 9.06
CA TYR A 24 3.24 10.54 7.99
C TYR A 24 3.09 9.77 6.68
N ALA A 25 3.99 8.84 6.42
CA ALA A 25 3.90 8.05 5.20
C ALA A 25 2.66 7.16 5.21
N GLU A 26 2.34 6.57 6.35
CA GLU A 26 1.15 5.75 6.45
C GLU A 26 -0.12 6.59 6.36
N ALA A 27 -0.12 7.76 6.95
CA ALA A 27 -1.26 8.66 6.87
C ALA A 27 -1.48 9.12 5.42
N GLY A 28 -0.39 9.41 4.70
CA GLY A 28 -0.48 9.79 3.29
C GLY A 28 -1.02 8.67 2.44
N GLN A 29 -0.58 7.43 2.68
CA GLN A 29 -1.08 6.28 1.96
C GLN A 29 -2.56 6.04 2.20
N ARG A 30 -3.02 6.22 3.42
CA ARG A 30 -4.44 6.08 3.74
C ARG A 30 -5.25 7.13 3.01
N GLY A 31 -4.77 8.37 2.96
CA GLY A 31 -5.45 9.43 2.24
C GLY A 31 -5.56 9.15 0.77
N GLU A 32 -4.50 8.62 0.17
CA GLU A 32 -4.52 8.24 -1.24
C GLU A 32 -5.47 7.08 -1.50
N GLN A 33 -5.48 6.07 -0.62
CA GLN A 33 -6.38 4.94 -0.76
C GLN A 33 -7.84 5.36 -0.60
N ASP A 34 -8.12 6.26 0.33
CA ASP A 34 -9.47 6.77 0.52
C ASP A 34 -9.93 7.58 -0.69
N ALA A 35 -9.05 8.39 -1.26
CA ALA A 35 -9.36 9.16 -2.45
C ALA A 35 -9.63 8.24 -3.64
N ALA A 36 -8.81 7.20 -3.82
CA ALA A 36 -8.99 6.24 -4.89
C ALA A 36 -10.31 5.49 -4.75
N ARG A 37 -10.65 5.11 -3.53
CA ARG A 37 -11.89 4.41 -3.25
C ARG A 37 -13.10 5.28 -3.57
N ARG A 38 -13.05 6.56 -3.16
CA ARG A 38 -14.14 7.48 -3.46
C ARG A 38 -14.30 7.68 -4.95
N ALA A 39 -13.19 7.85 -5.67
CA ALA A 39 -13.22 8.02 -7.11
C ALA A 39 -13.82 6.81 -7.80
N MET A 40 -13.51 5.62 -7.31
CA MET A 40 -14.08 4.38 -7.84
C MET A 40 -15.59 4.33 -7.58
N LEU A 41 -16.02 4.66 -6.35
CA LEU A 41 -17.43 4.65 -6.00
C LEU A 41 -18.23 5.69 -6.79
N ASP A 42 -17.59 6.80 -7.15
CA ASP A 42 -18.21 7.84 -7.95
C ASP A 42 -18.14 7.53 -9.46
N GLY A 43 -17.60 6.39 -9.83
CA GLY A 43 -17.50 6.00 -11.22
C GLY A 43 -16.41 6.70 -12.01
N GLN A 44 -15.50 7.40 -11.32
CA GLN A 44 -14.40 8.13 -11.97
C GLN A 44 -13.21 7.24 -12.27
N THR A 45 -13.07 6.13 -11.55
CA THR A 45 -11.99 5.18 -11.80
C THR A 45 -12.56 3.78 -11.89
N MET A 46 -11.87 2.92 -12.62
CA MET A 46 -12.17 1.50 -12.56
C MET A 46 -11.54 0.91 -11.30
N PRO A 47 -11.96 -0.28 -10.85
CA PRO A 47 -11.35 -0.92 -9.68
C PRO A 47 -9.86 -1.08 -9.87
N PHE A 48 -9.10 -0.75 -8.83
CA PHE A 48 -7.64 -0.80 -8.91
C PHE A 48 -7.14 -2.21 -9.25
N SER A 49 -7.81 -3.24 -8.79
CA SER A 49 -7.42 -4.61 -9.09
C SER A 49 -7.38 -4.89 -10.59
N LEU A 50 -8.28 -4.26 -11.36
CA LEU A 50 -8.29 -4.41 -12.82
C LEU A 50 -7.17 -3.60 -13.46
N ILE A 51 -6.90 -2.41 -12.95
CA ILE A 51 -5.79 -1.59 -13.43
C ILE A 51 -4.48 -2.36 -13.22
N LYS A 52 -4.29 -2.87 -11.99
CA LYS A 52 -3.09 -3.62 -11.64
C LYS A 52 -2.92 -4.83 -12.55
N ARG A 53 -4.00 -5.54 -12.80
CA ARG A 53 -3.95 -6.73 -13.67
C ARG A 53 -3.48 -6.38 -15.08
N ARG A 54 -3.98 -5.28 -15.62
CA ARG A 54 -3.55 -4.83 -16.94
C ARG A 54 -2.10 -4.44 -16.98
N VAL A 55 -1.66 -3.68 -15.97
CA VAL A 55 -0.27 -3.24 -15.92
C VAL A 55 0.67 -4.42 -15.65
N ASP A 56 0.29 -5.33 -14.75
CA ASP A 56 1.07 -6.54 -14.49
C ASP A 56 1.29 -7.33 -15.79
N ALA A 57 0.25 -7.47 -16.59
CA ALA A 57 0.35 -8.20 -17.85
C ALA A 57 1.34 -7.53 -18.81
N ALA A 58 1.41 -6.22 -18.80
CA ALA A 58 2.33 -5.48 -19.65
C ALA A 58 3.75 -5.47 -19.11
N MET A 59 3.93 -5.74 -17.83
CA MET A 59 5.26 -5.68 -17.20
C MET A 59 6.01 -7.01 -17.21
N GLY A 60 5.35 -8.08 -17.65
CA GLY A 60 6.08 -9.31 -17.97
C GLY A 60 6.94 -9.91 -16.87
N GLY A 61 6.37 -10.19 -15.73
CA GLY A 61 7.12 -10.87 -14.67
C GLY A 61 7.87 -9.95 -13.73
N ALA A 62 7.74 -8.63 -13.89
CA ALA A 62 8.33 -7.70 -12.93
C ALA A 62 7.64 -7.83 -11.58
N THR A 63 8.35 -7.51 -10.51
CA THR A 63 7.81 -7.60 -9.16
C THR A 63 7.12 -6.30 -8.78
N TYR A 64 5.85 -6.39 -8.42
CA TYR A 64 5.07 -5.24 -8.01
C TYR A 64 5.48 -4.78 -6.61
N LEU A 65 5.72 -3.48 -6.43
CA LEU A 65 6.12 -2.90 -5.15
C LEU A 65 5.02 -2.07 -4.49
N GLY A 66 4.12 -1.52 -5.24
CA GLY A 66 3.10 -0.64 -4.70
C GLY A 66 2.60 0.35 -5.72
N ALA A 67 1.62 1.14 -5.34
CA ALA A 67 1.04 2.14 -6.22
C ALA A 67 0.68 3.40 -5.47
N GLU A 68 0.65 4.50 -6.20
CA GLU A 68 0.20 5.79 -5.70
C GLU A 68 -0.94 6.26 -6.60
N PHE A 69 -1.92 6.95 -6.04
CA PHE A 69 -3.01 7.51 -6.81
C PHE A 69 -2.95 9.03 -6.76
N ASN A 70 -3.02 9.65 -7.92
CA ASN A 70 -3.08 11.10 -8.01
C ASN A 70 -4.51 11.48 -8.38
N GLN A 71 -5.24 12.04 -7.44
CA GLN A 71 -6.62 12.40 -7.61
C GLN A 71 -6.79 13.51 -8.66
N GLY A 72 -5.89 14.47 -8.69
CA GLY A 72 -5.99 15.60 -9.61
C GLY A 72 -5.92 15.19 -11.07
N SER A 73 -5.06 14.22 -11.40
CA SER A 73 -4.92 13.72 -12.76
C SER A 73 -5.69 12.44 -13.02
N ASN A 74 -6.29 11.85 -11.98
CA ASN A 74 -6.97 10.56 -12.05
C ASN A 74 -6.06 9.47 -12.63
N ARG A 75 -4.83 9.41 -12.12
CA ARG A 75 -3.84 8.46 -12.58
C ARG A 75 -3.26 7.67 -11.43
N TYR A 76 -2.94 6.42 -11.70
CA TYR A 76 -2.18 5.58 -10.78
C TYR A 76 -0.75 5.50 -11.26
N ARG A 77 0.19 5.54 -10.32
CA ARG A 77 1.59 5.27 -10.61
C ARG A 77 1.95 3.98 -9.90
N LEU A 78 2.18 2.93 -10.67
CA LEU A 78 2.55 1.64 -10.13
C LEU A 78 4.06 1.47 -10.20
N LYS A 79 4.62 0.90 -9.15
CA LYS A 79 6.07 0.72 -9.04
C LYS A 79 6.39 -0.76 -9.14
N TYR A 80 7.39 -1.07 -9.93
CA TYR A 80 7.84 -2.44 -10.14
C TYR A 80 9.36 -2.52 -10.06
N VAL A 81 9.87 -3.71 -9.79
CA VAL A 81 11.27 -4.00 -9.97
C VAL A 81 11.38 -4.94 -11.15
N LYS A 82 12.16 -4.54 -12.14
CA LYS A 82 12.41 -5.36 -13.31
C LYS A 82 13.89 -5.32 -13.59
N ASP A 83 14.52 -6.50 -13.66
CA ASP A 83 15.95 -6.63 -13.92
C ASP A 83 16.79 -5.80 -12.93
N GLY A 84 16.38 -5.79 -11.66
CA GLY A 84 17.08 -5.08 -10.61
C GLY A 84 16.85 -3.57 -10.59
N LYS A 85 15.97 -3.05 -11.44
CA LYS A 85 15.71 -1.62 -11.51
C LYS A 85 14.28 -1.31 -11.17
N VAL A 86 14.06 -0.16 -10.53
CA VAL A 86 12.71 0.29 -10.22
C VAL A 86 12.13 0.96 -11.47
N VAL A 87 10.98 0.50 -11.88
CA VAL A 87 10.28 1.06 -13.03
C VAL A 87 8.95 1.59 -12.54
N TRP A 88 8.60 2.79 -12.97
CA TRP A 88 7.34 3.43 -12.62
C TRP A 88 6.46 3.43 -13.85
N VAL A 89 5.21 3.03 -13.66
CA VAL A 89 4.26 2.97 -14.77
C VAL A 89 3.05 3.79 -14.40
N ASP A 90 2.74 4.78 -15.21
CA ASP A 90 1.55 5.61 -14.99
C ASP A 90 0.40 5.02 -15.80
N ALA A 91 -0.73 4.81 -15.14
CA ALA A 91 -1.90 4.24 -15.75
C ALA A 91 -3.10 5.16 -15.53
N ASP A 92 -3.95 5.25 -16.56
CA ASP A 92 -5.17 6.03 -16.48
C ASP A 92 -6.14 5.35 -15.51
N GLY A 93 -6.66 6.12 -14.56
CA GLY A 93 -7.59 5.59 -13.57
C GLY A 93 -8.93 5.15 -14.13
N ARG A 94 -9.33 5.64 -15.29
CA ARG A 94 -10.60 5.28 -15.89
C ARG A 94 -10.52 4.03 -16.75
N THR A 95 -9.43 3.88 -17.47
CA THR A 95 -9.30 2.83 -18.47
C THR A 95 -8.25 1.78 -18.12
N GLY A 96 -7.31 2.11 -17.25
CA GLY A 96 -6.17 1.25 -16.97
C GLY A 96 -5.11 1.29 -18.05
N ASP A 97 -5.24 2.18 -19.02
CA ASP A 97 -4.26 2.28 -20.10
C ASP A 97 -2.94 2.83 -19.57
N ILE A 98 -1.84 2.29 -20.04
CA ILE A 98 -0.53 2.78 -19.64
C ILE A 98 -0.26 4.08 -20.36
N MET A 99 -0.01 5.12 -19.58
CA MET A 99 0.23 6.47 -20.08
C MET A 99 1.71 6.78 -20.24
N GLY A 100 2.56 6.09 -19.51
CA GLY A 100 4.00 6.31 -19.59
C GLY A 100 4.76 5.44 -18.63
N ARG A 101 6.06 5.36 -18.84
CA ARG A 101 6.97 4.59 -17.98
C ARG A 101 8.20 5.43 -17.70
N ALA A 102 8.79 5.22 -16.53
CA ALA A 102 10.03 5.89 -16.15
C ALA A 102 10.89 4.94 -15.31
N HIS A 103 12.18 5.09 -15.39
CA HIS A 103 13.13 4.32 -14.59
C HIS A 103 13.78 5.21 -13.56
#